data_3e18f55f6233dfeb0135c00f72c06ba9
#
_entry.id   3e18f55f6233dfeb0135c00f72c06ba9
#
_cell.length_a   1.000
_cell.length_b   1.000
_cell.length_c   1.000
_cell.angle_alpha   90.00
_cell.angle_beta   90.00
_cell.angle_gamma   90.00
#
_symmetry.space_group_name_H-M   'P 1'
#
loop_
_entity.id
_entity.type
_entity.pdbx_description
1 polymer ?
#
loop_
_entity_poly.entity_id
_entity_poly.type
_entity_poly.pdbx_seq_one_letter_code
_entity_poly.pdbx_strand_id
1 'polypeptide(L)'
;MGHFCYFQQIHFHSFAYSRLIGEIAISTPSRRNTLSPSRANDYMNCPLLYRFRVIDKLPEPPSADALKGTLVHAILEDLFGLDRLERTPDRAHDLLQPTWEQLKEKTSGVTEMFQNVDLEQWLISAHSLLDRYFELEDPKSFDPTDLEKFVEYQMEDGPMIHGYIDRLDIAPTGEIRIVDYKTGKSPKAAYEEKSLFQMRFYALILWRTLGKIPKRLQLLYLGDKNRLISEPTEAELVKTEGKILSIWSDIQLSYETGLWKPKKSKLCDWCAHQSICPEFGGTPPPLPVQVSD
;
A
#
# COMPACT_ATOMS: atom_id res chain seq x y z
N MET A 1 -51.47 23.47 11.92
CA MET A 1 -51.00 22.47 12.89
C MET A 1 -49.78 21.84 12.29
N GLY A 2 -48.64 22.26 12.79
CA GLY A 2 -47.34 21.91 12.24
C GLY A 2 -46.79 20.57 12.77
N HIS A 3 -46.08 19.85 11.94
CA HIS A 3 -45.15 18.83 12.39
C HIS A 3 -43.75 19.16 11.86
N PHE A 4 -42.91 19.58 12.80
CA PHE A 4 -41.47 19.76 12.63
C PHE A 4 -40.79 18.39 12.54
N CYS A 5 -40.06 18.14 11.46
CA CYS A 5 -39.10 17.07 11.40
C CYS A 5 -37.77 17.54 11.98
N TYR A 6 -37.34 16.86 13.02
CA TYR A 6 -36.02 17.03 13.66
C TYR A 6 -34.94 16.40 12.81
N PHE A 7 -34.04 17.22 12.29
CA PHE A 7 -32.71 16.77 11.82
C PHE A 7 -31.78 16.69 13.01
N GLN A 8 -31.39 15.49 13.39
CA GLN A 8 -30.33 15.29 14.39
C GLN A 8 -28.95 15.40 13.71
N GLN A 9 -28.25 16.47 14.03
CA GLN A 9 -26.85 16.67 13.75
C GLN A 9 -26.03 15.70 14.63
N ILE A 10 -25.27 14.81 13.99
CA ILE A 10 -24.26 14.00 14.67
C ILE A 10 -23.04 14.90 14.85
N HIS A 11 -22.78 15.27 16.09
CA HIS A 11 -21.60 16.02 16.52
C HIS A 11 -20.39 15.08 16.60
N PHE A 12 -19.41 15.32 15.79
CA PHE A 12 -18.04 14.84 15.99
C PHE A 12 -17.49 15.42 17.29
N HIS A 13 -17.27 14.59 18.28
CA HIS A 13 -16.52 14.95 19.48
C HIS A 13 -15.01 14.80 19.20
N SER A 14 -14.40 15.89 18.77
CA SER A 14 -12.96 16.10 18.86
C SER A 14 -12.60 16.26 20.34
N PHE A 15 -11.98 15.27 20.96
CA PHE A 15 -11.38 15.42 22.26
C PHE A 15 -10.03 16.14 22.11
N ALA A 16 -10.08 17.42 22.43
CA ALA A 16 -8.89 18.24 22.61
C ALA A 16 -8.10 17.78 23.85
N TYR A 17 -6.98 17.09 23.64
CA TYR A 17 -5.92 17.02 24.63
C TYR A 17 -4.85 18.05 24.24
N SER A 18 -5.01 19.26 24.74
CA SER A 18 -4.04 20.33 24.58
C SER A 18 -3.51 20.76 25.94
N ARG A 19 -2.19 20.85 25.97
CA ARG A 19 -1.30 21.53 26.92
C ARG A 19 -0.71 20.67 28.04
N LEU A 20 0.53 20.30 27.79
CA LEU A 20 1.75 20.57 28.59
C LEU A 20 2.87 19.58 28.23
N ILE A 21 3.45 19.72 27.07
CA ILE A 21 4.84 19.31 26.82
C ILE A 21 5.41 20.31 25.81
N GLY A 22 6.59 20.87 26.12
CA GLY A 22 7.24 21.88 25.31
C GLY A 22 7.36 21.46 23.83
N GLU A 23 7.24 22.42 22.93
CA GLU A 23 7.45 22.29 21.50
C GLU A 23 8.88 21.76 21.22
N ILE A 24 9.03 20.44 21.22
CA ILE A 24 10.08 19.82 20.43
C ILE A 24 9.58 19.94 19.00
N ALA A 25 10.18 20.83 18.22
CA ALA A 25 9.99 20.89 16.79
C ALA A 25 10.39 19.53 16.20
N ILE A 26 9.44 18.62 16.06
CA ILE A 26 9.61 17.40 15.29
C ILE A 26 9.71 17.87 13.85
N SER A 27 10.94 18.05 13.35
CA SER A 27 11.17 18.26 11.93
C SER A 27 10.57 17.05 11.22
N THR A 28 9.53 17.25 10.42
CA THR A 28 9.02 16.22 9.52
C THR A 28 10.21 15.71 8.70
N PRO A 29 10.54 14.41 8.75
CA PRO A 29 11.68 13.88 8.02
C PRO A 29 11.54 14.31 6.56
N SER A 30 12.58 14.84 5.95
CA SER A 30 12.53 15.16 4.53
C SER A 30 12.16 13.86 3.80
N ARG A 31 11.34 13.93 2.74
CA ARG A 31 10.93 12.75 1.96
C ARG A 31 12.12 11.93 1.44
N ARG A 32 13.33 12.49 1.47
CA ARG A 32 14.60 11.86 1.10
C ARG A 32 15.07 10.81 2.09
N ASN A 33 14.64 10.90 3.37
CA ASN A 33 15.07 9.99 4.44
C ASN A 33 14.01 8.94 4.77
N THR A 34 13.05 8.68 3.87
CA THR A 34 12.00 7.72 4.11
C THR A 34 12.00 6.60 3.08
N LEU A 35 11.68 5.38 3.52
CA LEU A 35 11.57 4.20 2.67
C LEU A 35 10.26 3.45 2.95
N SER A 36 9.49 3.16 1.90
CA SER A 36 8.31 2.28 1.96
C SER A 36 8.60 0.96 1.25
N PRO A 37 7.79 -0.10 1.46
CA PRO A 37 7.95 -1.37 0.74
C PRO A 37 7.95 -1.20 -0.78
N SER A 38 7.07 -0.33 -1.32
CA SER A 38 6.99 -0.07 -2.76
C SER A 38 8.26 0.59 -3.28
N ARG A 39 8.79 1.60 -2.59
CA ARG A 39 10.04 2.27 -2.95
C ARG A 39 11.25 1.32 -2.89
N ALA A 40 11.31 0.50 -1.84
CA ALA A 40 12.35 -0.54 -1.73
C ALA A 40 12.27 -1.53 -2.89
N ASN A 41 11.06 -1.96 -3.27
CA ASN A 41 10.84 -2.83 -4.43
C ASN A 41 11.23 -2.16 -5.75
N ASP A 42 10.90 -0.88 -5.94
CA ASP A 42 11.31 -0.13 -7.14
C ASP A 42 12.83 -0.14 -7.28
N TYR A 43 13.56 0.17 -6.20
CA TYR A 43 15.03 0.16 -6.22
C TYR A 43 15.61 -1.22 -6.50
N MET A 44 15.11 -2.26 -5.82
CA MET A 44 15.54 -3.65 -6.05
C MET A 44 15.27 -4.14 -7.48
N ASN A 45 14.16 -3.70 -8.05
CA ASN A 45 13.80 -4.05 -9.44
C ASN A 45 14.69 -3.30 -10.43
N CYS A 46 14.86 -1.98 -10.25
CA CYS A 46 15.65 -1.12 -11.12
C CYS A 46 15.97 0.21 -10.41
N PRO A 47 17.23 0.50 -10.03
CA PRO A 47 17.60 1.78 -9.42
C PRO A 47 17.16 2.99 -10.25
N LEU A 48 17.22 2.93 -11.58
CA LEU A 48 16.77 4.01 -12.46
C LEU A 48 15.25 4.23 -12.37
N LEU A 49 14.44 3.16 -12.21
CA LEU A 49 13.00 3.29 -12.01
C LEU A 49 12.69 3.97 -10.66
N TYR A 50 13.42 3.61 -9.60
CA TYR A 50 13.31 4.31 -8.32
C TYR A 50 13.60 5.81 -8.50
N ARG A 51 14.66 6.16 -9.23
CA ARG A 51 14.97 7.56 -9.53
C ARG A 51 13.78 8.24 -10.22
N PHE A 52 13.28 7.69 -11.30
CA PHE A 52 12.19 8.28 -12.08
C PHE A 52 10.93 8.51 -11.24
N ARG A 53 10.57 7.55 -10.38
CA ARG A 53 9.37 7.63 -9.55
C ARG A 53 9.52 8.50 -8.31
N VAL A 54 10.67 8.40 -7.63
CA VAL A 54 10.85 8.99 -6.29
C VAL A 54 11.55 10.34 -6.33
N ILE A 55 12.56 10.48 -7.21
CA ILE A 55 13.41 11.67 -7.30
C ILE A 55 12.89 12.61 -8.37
N ASP A 56 12.82 12.13 -9.60
CA ASP A 56 12.38 12.92 -10.76
C ASP A 56 10.86 13.12 -10.75
N LYS A 57 10.10 12.25 -10.09
CA LYS A 57 8.62 12.25 -10.01
C LYS A 57 7.96 12.32 -11.37
N LEU A 58 8.49 11.56 -12.33
CA LEU A 58 7.96 11.53 -13.66
C LEU A 58 6.54 10.95 -13.66
N PRO A 59 5.62 11.53 -14.43
CA PRO A 59 4.27 11.02 -14.53
C PRO A 59 4.25 9.64 -15.20
N GLU A 60 3.41 8.76 -14.69
CA GLU A 60 3.10 7.48 -15.32
C GLU A 60 1.62 7.46 -15.73
N PRO A 61 1.29 6.87 -16.87
CA PRO A 61 -0.11 6.71 -17.24
C PRO A 61 -0.84 5.88 -16.19
N PRO A 62 -2.11 6.19 -15.87
CA PRO A 62 -2.88 5.40 -14.94
C PRO A 62 -3.04 3.97 -15.46
N SER A 63 -2.98 3.00 -14.56
CA SER A 63 -3.17 1.58 -14.87
C SER A 63 -4.56 1.14 -14.45
N ALA A 64 -5.33 0.54 -15.38
CA ALA A 64 -6.65 0.00 -15.09
C ALA A 64 -6.62 -1.07 -14.00
N ASP A 65 -5.56 -1.89 -13.94
CA ASP A 65 -5.40 -2.92 -12.91
C ASP A 65 -5.05 -2.31 -11.55
N ALA A 66 -4.19 -1.29 -11.51
CA ALA A 66 -3.87 -0.58 -10.27
C ALA A 66 -5.12 0.14 -9.72
N LEU A 67 -5.89 0.81 -10.60
CA LEU A 67 -7.13 1.48 -10.22
C LEU A 67 -8.19 0.50 -9.69
N LYS A 68 -8.28 -0.71 -10.30
CA LYS A 68 -9.15 -1.78 -9.81
C LYS A 68 -8.72 -2.25 -8.41
N GLY A 69 -7.42 -2.36 -8.17
CA GLY A 69 -6.87 -2.63 -6.85
C GLY A 69 -7.35 -1.61 -5.84
N THR A 70 -7.15 -0.31 -6.14
CA THR A 70 -7.60 0.79 -5.26
C THR A 70 -9.10 0.76 -5.00
N LEU A 71 -9.92 0.49 -6.04
CA LEU A 71 -11.37 0.38 -5.89
C LEU A 71 -11.77 -0.76 -4.94
N VAL A 72 -11.19 -1.94 -5.13
CA VAL A 72 -11.51 -3.12 -4.29
C VAL A 72 -11.07 -2.90 -2.83
N HIS A 73 -9.89 -2.33 -2.59
CA HIS A 73 -9.41 -2.01 -1.24
C HIS A 73 -10.36 -1.01 -0.55
N ALA A 74 -10.75 0.08 -1.22
CA ALA A 74 -11.68 1.06 -0.67
C ALA A 74 -13.05 0.44 -0.33
N ILE A 75 -13.57 -0.44 -1.19
CA ILE A 75 -14.84 -1.14 -0.91
C ILE A 75 -14.71 -2.07 0.30
N LEU A 76 -13.59 -2.79 0.44
CA LEU A 76 -13.37 -3.66 1.60
C LEU A 76 -13.19 -2.85 2.89
N GLU A 77 -12.53 -1.69 2.84
CA GLU A 77 -12.44 -0.75 3.95
C GLU A 77 -13.83 -0.27 4.38
N ASP A 78 -14.65 0.23 3.43
CA ASP A 78 -16.02 0.69 3.69
C ASP A 78 -16.90 -0.45 4.22
N LEU A 79 -16.76 -1.67 3.68
CA LEU A 79 -17.50 -2.85 4.14
C LEU A 79 -17.22 -3.17 5.61
N PHE A 80 -15.96 -3.09 6.04
CA PHE A 80 -15.59 -3.30 7.44
C PHE A 80 -16.03 -2.14 8.35
N GLY A 81 -16.31 -0.97 7.80
CA GLY A 81 -16.95 0.15 8.51
C GLY A 81 -18.43 -0.10 8.86
N LEU A 82 -19.08 -1.08 8.22
CA LEU A 82 -20.47 -1.45 8.52
C LEU A 82 -20.58 -2.35 9.76
N ASP A 83 -21.78 -2.40 10.34
CA ASP A 83 -22.09 -3.38 11.37
C ASP A 83 -21.86 -4.81 10.84
N ARG A 84 -21.39 -5.72 11.70
CA ARG A 84 -21.01 -7.09 11.32
C ARG A 84 -22.06 -7.81 10.48
N LEU A 85 -23.35 -7.71 10.85
CA LEU A 85 -24.42 -8.41 10.16
C LEU A 85 -24.69 -7.86 8.75
N GLU A 86 -24.29 -6.61 8.51
CA GLU A 86 -24.45 -5.94 7.22
C GLU A 86 -23.30 -6.24 6.24
N ARG A 87 -22.21 -6.86 6.68
CA ARG A 87 -21.05 -7.21 5.84
C ARG A 87 -21.36 -8.41 4.95
N THR A 88 -22.19 -8.19 3.95
CA THR A 88 -22.66 -9.22 3.00
C THR A 88 -22.11 -8.97 1.60
N PRO A 89 -22.11 -9.98 0.70
CA PRO A 89 -21.78 -9.79 -0.72
C PRO A 89 -22.61 -8.68 -1.36
N ASP A 90 -23.93 -8.68 -1.13
CA ASP A 90 -24.83 -7.66 -1.69
C ASP A 90 -24.42 -6.25 -1.25
N ARG A 91 -24.08 -6.05 0.02
CA ARG A 91 -23.60 -4.74 0.51
C ARG A 91 -22.27 -4.34 -0.10
N ALA A 92 -21.34 -5.27 -0.30
CA ALA A 92 -20.09 -4.98 -1.00
C ALA A 92 -20.35 -4.56 -2.47
N HIS A 93 -21.32 -5.19 -3.13
CA HIS A 93 -21.75 -4.81 -4.47
C HIS A 93 -22.43 -3.44 -4.51
N ASP A 94 -23.27 -3.12 -3.53
CA ASP A 94 -23.92 -1.80 -3.39
C ASP A 94 -22.90 -0.67 -3.22
N LEU A 95 -21.77 -0.95 -2.54
CA LEU A 95 -20.68 0.02 -2.34
C LEU A 95 -19.89 0.30 -3.62
N LEU A 96 -19.92 -0.58 -4.63
CA LEU A 96 -19.04 -0.47 -5.80
C LEU A 96 -19.29 0.84 -6.58
N GLN A 97 -20.52 1.12 -6.95
CA GLN A 97 -20.84 2.30 -7.77
C GLN A 97 -20.51 3.62 -7.06
N PRO A 98 -20.92 3.87 -5.80
CA PRO A 98 -20.56 5.11 -5.12
C PRO A 98 -19.06 5.25 -4.90
N THR A 99 -18.32 4.18 -4.57
CA THR A 99 -16.87 4.21 -4.39
C THR A 99 -16.16 4.46 -5.72
N TRP A 100 -16.65 3.87 -6.82
CA TRP A 100 -16.15 4.15 -8.16
C TRP A 100 -16.29 5.64 -8.54
N GLU A 101 -17.46 6.25 -8.32
CA GLU A 101 -17.66 7.66 -8.63
C GLU A 101 -16.69 8.56 -7.84
N GLN A 102 -16.51 8.30 -6.55
CA GLN A 102 -15.54 9.03 -5.72
C GLN A 102 -14.10 8.86 -6.21
N LEU A 103 -13.73 7.63 -6.59
CA LEU A 103 -12.37 7.33 -7.08
C LEU A 103 -12.12 8.01 -8.43
N LYS A 104 -13.10 8.01 -9.31
CA LYS A 104 -13.04 8.67 -10.62
C LYS A 104 -12.81 10.19 -10.48
N GLU A 105 -13.45 10.85 -9.53
CA GLU A 105 -13.25 12.27 -9.25
C GLU A 105 -11.84 12.61 -8.75
N LYS A 106 -11.23 11.68 -8.00
CA LYS A 106 -9.91 11.87 -7.39
C LYS A 106 -8.75 11.47 -8.31
N THR A 107 -9.01 10.75 -9.41
CA THR A 107 -7.97 10.17 -10.27
C THR A 107 -7.93 10.89 -11.61
N SER A 108 -6.81 11.55 -11.90
CA SER A 108 -6.58 12.16 -13.21
C SER A 108 -6.33 11.11 -14.30
N GLY A 109 -6.73 11.39 -15.54
CA GLY A 109 -6.49 10.50 -16.69
C GLY A 109 -7.40 9.28 -16.78
N VAL A 110 -8.44 9.20 -15.95
CA VAL A 110 -9.40 8.07 -15.97
C VAL A 110 -10.17 8.01 -17.30
N THR A 111 -10.61 9.15 -17.80
CA THR A 111 -11.37 9.21 -19.06
C THR A 111 -10.55 8.67 -20.23
N GLU A 112 -9.28 9.07 -20.31
CA GLU A 112 -8.35 8.62 -21.35
C GLU A 112 -8.05 7.14 -21.24
N MET A 113 -7.90 6.63 -20.04
CA MET A 113 -7.66 5.20 -19.79
C MET A 113 -8.81 4.34 -20.31
N PHE A 114 -10.06 4.73 -20.07
CA PHE A 114 -11.25 3.99 -20.53
C PHE A 114 -11.62 4.23 -22.00
N GLN A 115 -10.86 5.02 -22.77
CA GLN A 115 -10.99 4.99 -24.24
C GLN A 115 -10.58 3.64 -24.87
N ASN A 116 -9.69 2.88 -24.19
CA ASN A 116 -9.15 1.62 -24.67
C ASN A 116 -9.50 0.43 -23.76
N VAL A 117 -10.20 0.65 -22.67
CA VAL A 117 -10.63 -0.36 -21.69
C VAL A 117 -12.15 -0.32 -21.58
N ASP A 118 -12.80 -1.45 -21.75
CA ASP A 118 -14.24 -1.56 -21.58
C ASP A 118 -14.58 -1.39 -20.07
N LEU A 119 -15.20 -0.26 -19.74
CA LEU A 119 -15.56 0.09 -18.37
C LEU A 119 -16.56 -0.90 -17.75
N GLU A 120 -17.54 -1.37 -18.54
CA GLU A 120 -18.55 -2.31 -18.04
C GLU A 120 -17.90 -3.64 -17.66
N GLN A 121 -17.07 -4.20 -18.53
CA GLN A 121 -16.34 -5.44 -18.25
C GLN A 121 -15.34 -5.25 -17.08
N TRP A 122 -14.74 -4.08 -16.99
CA TRP A 122 -13.83 -3.75 -15.89
C TRP A 122 -14.58 -3.73 -14.54
N LEU A 123 -15.77 -3.10 -14.45
CA LEU A 123 -16.63 -3.11 -13.26
C LEU A 123 -17.11 -4.53 -12.92
N ILE A 124 -17.54 -5.32 -13.91
CA ILE A 124 -17.92 -6.73 -13.72
C ILE A 124 -16.73 -7.52 -13.13
N SER A 125 -15.51 -7.24 -13.59
CA SER A 125 -14.33 -7.88 -13.02
C SER A 125 -14.06 -7.48 -11.57
N ALA A 126 -14.38 -6.26 -11.17
CA ALA A 126 -14.29 -5.81 -9.77
C ALA A 126 -15.34 -6.50 -8.89
N HIS A 127 -16.60 -6.62 -9.34
CA HIS A 127 -17.63 -7.43 -8.67
C HIS A 127 -17.15 -8.87 -8.42
N SER A 128 -16.57 -9.52 -9.45
CA SER A 128 -16.04 -10.88 -9.31
C SER A 128 -14.93 -11.02 -8.28
N LEU A 129 -14.12 -9.97 -8.07
CA LEU A 129 -13.08 -9.97 -7.03
C LEU A 129 -13.70 -9.86 -5.63
N LEU A 130 -14.77 -9.08 -5.47
CA LEU A 130 -15.51 -9.01 -4.21
C LEU A 130 -16.17 -10.35 -3.88
N ASP A 131 -16.81 -11.02 -4.83
CA ASP A 131 -17.37 -12.38 -4.61
C ASP A 131 -16.29 -13.34 -4.11
N ARG A 132 -15.10 -13.32 -4.74
CA ARG A 132 -13.98 -14.18 -4.34
C ARG A 132 -13.41 -13.86 -2.96
N TYR A 133 -13.54 -12.62 -2.51
CA TYR A 133 -13.19 -12.26 -1.14
C TYR A 133 -14.06 -13.04 -0.14
N PHE A 134 -15.38 -13.10 -0.34
CA PHE A 134 -16.30 -13.84 0.54
C PHE A 134 -16.10 -15.36 0.50
N GLU A 135 -15.50 -15.91 -0.56
CA GLU A 135 -15.07 -17.30 -0.58
C GLU A 135 -13.80 -17.54 0.27
N LEU A 136 -13.00 -16.49 0.50
CA LEU A 136 -11.77 -16.57 1.31
C LEU A 136 -12.02 -16.30 2.79
N GLU A 137 -12.86 -15.33 3.14
CA GLU A 137 -13.16 -14.96 4.53
C GLU A 137 -14.64 -14.64 4.72
N ASP A 138 -15.11 -14.84 5.96
CA ASP A 138 -16.40 -14.31 6.40
C ASP A 138 -16.17 -13.05 7.25
N PRO A 139 -16.41 -11.83 6.73
CA PRO A 139 -16.18 -10.59 7.44
C PRO A 139 -17.11 -10.38 8.63
N LYS A 140 -18.18 -11.19 8.77
CA LYS A 140 -19.08 -11.17 9.93
C LYS A 140 -18.48 -11.86 11.15
N SER A 141 -17.45 -12.67 10.97
CA SER A 141 -16.89 -13.49 12.05
C SER A 141 -15.95 -12.72 12.99
N PHE A 142 -15.49 -11.52 12.61
CA PHE A 142 -14.52 -10.73 13.38
C PHE A 142 -14.66 -9.23 13.13
N ASP A 143 -14.05 -8.41 14.00
CA ASP A 143 -13.83 -6.99 13.78
C ASP A 143 -12.34 -6.71 13.65
N PRO A 144 -11.90 -5.99 12.61
CA PRO A 144 -10.54 -5.50 12.54
C PRO A 144 -10.23 -4.54 13.70
N THR A 145 -8.99 -4.48 14.11
CA THR A 145 -8.54 -3.46 15.06
C THR A 145 -8.32 -2.12 14.36
N ASP A 146 -7.70 -2.17 13.18
CA ASP A 146 -7.47 -1.00 12.33
C ASP A 146 -7.61 -1.40 10.85
N LEU A 147 -8.02 -0.43 10.02
CA LEU A 147 -8.05 -0.48 8.56
C LEU A 147 -7.15 0.62 8.01
N GLU A 148 -6.50 0.39 6.86
CA GLU A 148 -5.58 1.34 6.20
C GLU A 148 -4.62 2.02 7.21
N LYS A 149 -4.10 1.20 8.14
CA LYS A 149 -3.28 1.68 9.25
C LYS A 149 -1.94 2.20 8.78
N PHE A 150 -1.72 3.51 8.90
CA PHE A 150 -0.39 4.07 8.75
C PHE A 150 0.51 3.61 9.89
N VAL A 151 1.68 3.08 9.53
CA VAL A 151 2.72 2.65 10.47
C VAL A 151 4.07 3.19 10.04
N GLU A 152 4.89 3.60 11.02
CA GLU A 152 6.23 4.10 10.76
C GLU A 152 7.20 3.74 11.90
N TYR A 153 8.48 3.67 11.58
CA TYR A 153 9.55 3.45 12.55
C TYR A 153 10.86 4.07 12.03
N GLN A 154 11.53 4.87 12.88
CA GLN A 154 12.86 5.37 12.59
C GLN A 154 13.89 4.29 12.90
N MET A 155 14.55 3.79 11.87
CA MET A 155 15.62 2.81 12.05
C MET A 155 16.86 3.48 12.63
N GLU A 156 17.56 2.77 13.51
CA GLU A 156 18.89 3.20 13.97
C GLU A 156 19.86 3.18 12.77
N ASP A 157 20.55 4.27 12.54
CA ASP A 157 21.47 4.47 11.41
C ASP A 157 20.84 4.23 10.01
N GLY A 158 19.51 4.38 9.90
CA GLY A 158 18.77 4.09 8.68
C GLY A 158 17.65 5.09 8.36
N PRO A 159 16.80 4.76 7.39
CA PRO A 159 15.68 5.59 7.01
C PRO A 159 14.53 5.51 8.03
N MET A 160 13.64 6.50 8.00
CA MET A 160 12.27 6.32 8.49
C MET A 160 11.57 5.32 7.56
N ILE A 161 11.27 4.13 8.05
CA ILE A 161 10.47 3.14 7.30
C ILE A 161 8.98 3.34 7.62
N HIS A 162 8.14 3.27 6.58
CA HIS A 162 6.71 3.51 6.75
C HIS A 162 5.87 2.77 5.71
N GLY A 163 4.56 2.69 5.97
CA GLY A 163 3.58 2.18 5.00
C GLY A 163 2.18 2.11 5.57
N TYR A 164 1.27 1.57 4.78
CA TYR A 164 -0.11 1.33 5.15
C TYR A 164 -0.36 -0.17 5.21
N ILE A 165 -1.00 -0.61 6.28
CA ILE A 165 -1.48 -1.99 6.46
C ILE A 165 -2.96 -1.99 6.13
N ASP A 166 -3.38 -2.73 5.10
CA ASP A 166 -4.77 -2.76 4.65
C ASP A 166 -5.71 -3.14 5.80
N ARG A 167 -5.33 -4.18 6.57
CA ARG A 167 -6.08 -4.59 7.77
C ARG A 167 -5.16 -5.13 8.86
N LEU A 168 -5.39 -4.66 10.08
CA LEU A 168 -4.73 -5.12 11.29
C LEU A 168 -5.75 -5.74 12.23
N ASP A 169 -5.54 -6.99 12.60
CA ASP A 169 -6.37 -7.70 13.56
C ASP A 169 -5.54 -8.01 14.80
N ILE A 170 -6.07 -7.67 15.98
CA ILE A 170 -5.46 -8.03 17.28
C ILE A 170 -6.47 -8.88 18.06
N ALA A 171 -6.11 -10.12 18.30
CA ALA A 171 -6.95 -11.02 19.10
C ALA A 171 -7.06 -10.56 20.56
N PRO A 172 -8.10 -10.94 21.31
CA PRO A 172 -8.20 -10.66 22.75
C PRO A 172 -6.99 -11.18 23.56
N THR A 173 -6.32 -12.22 23.08
CA THR A 173 -5.07 -12.78 23.62
C THR A 173 -3.83 -11.95 23.30
N GLY A 174 -3.98 -10.93 22.42
CA GLY A 174 -2.92 -9.99 22.02
C GLY A 174 -2.07 -10.44 20.84
N GLU A 175 -2.42 -11.54 20.15
CA GLU A 175 -1.78 -11.96 18.91
C GLU A 175 -2.19 -11.04 17.77
N ILE A 176 -1.20 -10.70 16.95
CA ILE A 176 -1.35 -9.74 15.85
C ILE A 176 -1.39 -10.51 14.52
N ARG A 177 -2.38 -10.20 13.68
CA ARG A 177 -2.45 -10.62 12.28
C ARG A 177 -2.40 -9.38 11.37
N ILE A 178 -1.50 -9.39 10.40
CA ILE A 178 -1.44 -8.40 9.31
C ILE A 178 -2.06 -9.04 8.08
N VAL A 179 -3.02 -8.36 7.46
CA VAL A 179 -3.69 -8.81 6.23
C VAL A 179 -3.48 -7.76 5.14
N ASP A 180 -3.22 -8.23 3.92
CA ASP A 180 -3.08 -7.41 2.72
C ASP A 180 -3.83 -8.07 1.57
N TYR A 181 -4.61 -7.30 0.84
CA TYR A 181 -5.42 -7.76 -0.28
C TYR A 181 -4.68 -7.60 -1.60
N LYS A 182 -4.75 -8.62 -2.44
CA LYS A 182 -4.16 -8.61 -3.78
C LYS A 182 -5.22 -8.97 -4.81
N THR A 183 -5.52 -8.04 -5.71
CA THR A 183 -6.51 -8.27 -6.80
C THR A 183 -5.95 -9.17 -7.91
N GLY A 184 -4.63 -9.33 -7.98
CA GLY A 184 -3.98 -10.27 -8.88
C GLY A 184 -4.03 -11.71 -8.41
N LYS A 185 -3.41 -12.61 -9.20
CA LYS A 185 -3.21 -14.02 -8.84
C LYS A 185 -2.00 -14.19 -7.92
N SER A 186 -2.02 -15.25 -7.13
CA SER A 186 -0.90 -15.65 -6.29
C SER A 186 0.38 -15.89 -7.11
N PRO A 187 1.55 -15.53 -6.59
CA PRO A 187 2.82 -15.82 -7.24
C PRO A 187 3.09 -17.33 -7.24
N LYS A 188 3.91 -17.78 -8.20
CA LYS A 188 4.49 -19.11 -8.10
C LYS A 188 5.42 -19.17 -6.88
N ALA A 189 5.60 -20.34 -6.29
CA ALA A 189 6.41 -20.56 -5.08
C ALA A 189 7.79 -19.88 -5.11
N ALA A 190 8.46 -19.87 -6.27
CA ALA A 190 9.77 -19.20 -6.43
C ALA A 190 9.74 -17.67 -6.24
N TYR A 191 8.58 -17.04 -6.24
CA TYR A 191 8.40 -15.58 -6.12
C TYR A 191 7.66 -15.15 -4.84
N GLU A 192 7.27 -16.07 -3.96
CA GLU A 192 6.56 -15.79 -2.71
C GLU A 192 7.37 -14.90 -1.78
N GLU A 193 8.69 -15.11 -1.71
CA GLU A 193 9.61 -14.30 -0.90
C GLU A 193 9.52 -12.80 -1.22
N LYS A 194 9.27 -12.45 -2.48
CA LYS A 194 9.09 -11.06 -2.89
C LYS A 194 7.79 -10.46 -2.32
N SER A 195 6.72 -11.23 -2.31
CA SER A 195 5.43 -10.82 -1.73
C SER A 195 5.52 -10.74 -0.21
N LEU A 196 6.21 -11.68 0.42
CA LEU A 196 6.43 -11.69 1.87
C LEU A 196 7.34 -10.57 2.36
N PHE A 197 8.21 -10.01 1.50
CA PHE A 197 9.06 -8.89 1.89
C PHE A 197 8.25 -7.68 2.35
N GLN A 198 7.16 -7.31 1.66
CA GLN A 198 6.25 -6.24 2.08
C GLN A 198 5.64 -6.54 3.44
N MET A 199 5.18 -7.77 3.65
CA MET A 199 4.52 -8.16 4.89
C MET A 199 5.51 -8.19 6.08
N ARG A 200 6.72 -8.69 5.87
CA ARG A 200 7.78 -8.66 6.88
C ARG A 200 8.27 -7.24 7.18
N PHE A 201 8.21 -6.35 6.22
CA PHE A 201 8.50 -4.93 6.41
C PHE A 201 7.50 -4.30 7.41
N TYR A 202 6.22 -4.55 7.25
CA TYR A 202 5.19 -4.10 8.20
C TYR A 202 5.33 -4.79 9.56
N ALA A 203 5.61 -6.10 9.56
CA ALA A 203 5.83 -6.85 10.79
C ALA A 203 7.04 -6.32 11.58
N LEU A 204 8.10 -5.91 10.90
CA LEU A 204 9.27 -5.26 11.51
C LEU A 204 8.89 -3.94 12.19
N ILE A 205 8.12 -3.08 11.53
CA ILE A 205 7.64 -1.83 12.12
C ILE A 205 6.83 -2.10 13.40
N LEU A 206 5.86 -3.01 13.34
CA LEU A 206 5.04 -3.35 14.50
C LEU A 206 5.87 -3.97 15.62
N TRP A 207 6.82 -4.84 15.30
CA TRP A 207 7.71 -5.40 16.30
C TRP A 207 8.54 -4.33 17.01
N ARG A 208 9.13 -3.40 16.25
CA ARG A 208 9.97 -2.32 16.81
C ARG A 208 9.15 -1.29 17.59
N THR A 209 7.90 -1.04 17.21
CA THR A 209 7.03 -0.03 17.86
C THR A 209 6.20 -0.60 19.00
N LEU A 210 5.73 -1.84 18.91
CA LEU A 210 4.85 -2.46 19.91
C LEU A 210 5.57 -3.51 20.79
N GLY A 211 6.83 -3.87 20.46
CA GLY A 211 7.57 -4.91 21.17
C GLY A 211 7.05 -6.33 20.91
N LYS A 212 6.11 -6.53 19.97
CA LYS A 212 5.48 -7.81 19.67
C LYS A 212 5.65 -8.18 18.22
N ILE A 213 6.14 -9.41 17.96
CA ILE A 213 6.19 -9.98 16.62
C ILE A 213 4.78 -10.39 16.21
N PRO A 214 4.24 -9.93 15.06
CA PRO A 214 2.97 -10.41 14.54
C PRO A 214 2.96 -11.94 14.38
N LYS A 215 1.91 -12.59 14.88
CA LYS A 215 1.76 -14.03 14.81
C LYS A 215 1.51 -14.53 13.41
N ARG A 216 0.83 -13.71 12.57
CA ARG A 216 0.45 -14.11 11.21
C ARG A 216 0.52 -12.96 10.23
N LEU A 217 1.12 -13.23 9.08
CA LEU A 217 1.12 -12.39 7.88
C LEU A 217 0.27 -13.10 6.83
N GLN A 218 -0.73 -12.45 6.29
CA GLN A 218 -1.69 -13.07 5.39
C GLN A 218 -1.92 -12.19 4.16
N LEU A 219 -1.59 -12.72 3.00
CA LEU A 219 -1.93 -12.15 1.70
C LEU A 219 -3.13 -12.89 1.13
N LEU A 220 -4.19 -12.16 0.79
CA LEU A 220 -5.39 -12.70 0.17
C LEU A 220 -5.38 -12.36 -1.33
N TYR A 221 -5.14 -13.35 -2.16
CA TYR A 221 -5.12 -13.21 -3.62
C TYR A 221 -6.51 -13.45 -4.19
N LEU A 222 -7.25 -12.37 -4.44
CA LEU A 222 -8.63 -12.43 -4.95
C LEU A 222 -8.68 -12.95 -6.39
N GLY A 223 -7.59 -12.74 -7.16
CA GLY A 223 -7.51 -13.14 -8.57
C GLY A 223 -7.63 -14.64 -8.83
N ASP A 224 -7.24 -15.48 -7.88
CA ASP A 224 -7.30 -16.95 -7.96
C ASP A 224 -7.78 -17.63 -6.66
N LYS A 225 -8.34 -16.83 -5.72
CA LYS A 225 -8.89 -17.30 -4.44
C LYS A 225 -7.85 -18.05 -3.59
N ASN A 226 -6.62 -17.56 -3.58
CA ASN A 226 -5.53 -18.18 -2.85
C ASN A 226 -5.09 -17.35 -1.65
N ARG A 227 -4.44 -18.00 -0.69
CA ARG A 227 -3.88 -17.37 0.52
C ARG A 227 -2.40 -17.72 0.63
N LEU A 228 -1.58 -16.70 0.86
CA LEU A 228 -0.21 -16.91 1.30
C LEU A 228 -0.11 -16.50 2.77
N ILE A 229 0.22 -17.46 3.62
CA ILE A 229 0.30 -17.26 5.07
C ILE A 229 1.74 -17.52 5.50
N SER A 230 2.26 -16.64 6.36
CA SER A 230 3.56 -16.78 6.99
C SER A 230 3.45 -16.41 8.48
N GLU A 231 4.22 -17.11 9.32
CA GLU A 231 4.40 -16.80 10.73
C GLU A 231 5.86 -16.34 10.90
N PRO A 232 6.12 -15.03 10.95
CA PRO A 232 7.47 -14.52 10.93
C PRO A 232 8.18 -14.82 12.25
N THR A 233 9.44 -15.21 12.16
CA THR A 233 10.35 -15.37 13.29
C THR A 233 11.16 -14.09 13.51
N GLU A 234 11.70 -13.92 14.73
CA GLU A 234 12.63 -12.84 15.03
C GLU A 234 13.82 -12.82 14.07
N ALA A 235 14.40 -13.99 13.79
CA ALA A 235 15.54 -14.12 12.88
C ALA A 235 15.20 -13.63 11.46
N GLU A 236 13.99 -13.90 10.96
CA GLU A 236 13.55 -13.41 9.65
C GLU A 236 13.32 -11.89 9.65
N LEU A 237 12.84 -11.32 10.75
CA LEU A 237 12.66 -9.86 10.87
C LEU A 237 13.99 -9.14 10.98
N VAL A 238 14.97 -9.68 11.72
CA VAL A 238 16.36 -9.17 11.76
C VAL A 238 17.00 -9.23 10.38
N LYS A 239 16.80 -10.33 9.64
CA LYS A 239 17.28 -10.44 8.24
C LYS A 239 16.60 -9.39 7.34
N THR A 240 15.30 -9.14 7.54
CA THR A 240 14.56 -8.13 6.79
C THR A 240 15.09 -6.72 7.10
N GLU A 241 15.38 -6.43 8.36
CA GLU A 241 15.99 -5.18 8.81
C GLU A 241 17.36 -4.94 8.14
N GLY A 242 18.24 -5.93 8.17
CA GLY A 242 19.53 -5.86 7.47
C GLY A 242 19.39 -5.66 5.95
N LYS A 243 18.40 -6.30 5.33
CA LYS A 243 18.10 -6.09 3.91
C LYS A 243 17.61 -4.66 3.61
N ILE A 244 16.77 -4.08 4.47
CA ILE A 244 16.30 -2.70 4.34
C ILE A 244 17.48 -1.72 4.46
N LEU A 245 18.35 -1.91 5.44
CA LEU A 245 19.56 -1.09 5.62
C LEU A 245 20.50 -1.19 4.41
N SER A 246 20.69 -2.39 3.86
CA SER A 246 21.50 -2.57 2.64
C SER A 246 20.89 -1.82 1.44
N ILE A 247 19.58 -1.95 1.21
CA ILE A 247 18.88 -1.21 0.14
C ILE A 247 19.05 0.30 0.35
N TRP A 248 18.94 0.75 1.60
CA TRP A 248 19.10 2.16 1.91
C TRP A 248 20.52 2.68 1.65
N SER A 249 21.55 1.91 2.05
CA SER A 249 22.94 2.23 1.76
C SER A 249 23.20 2.34 0.25
N ASP A 250 22.66 1.42 -0.55
CA ASP A 250 22.76 1.47 -2.01
C ASP A 250 22.03 2.69 -2.61
N ILE A 251 20.89 3.07 -2.06
CA ILE A 251 20.16 4.30 -2.44
C ILE A 251 21.02 5.53 -2.13
N GLN A 252 21.61 5.62 -0.94
CA GLN A 252 22.48 6.74 -0.56
C GLN A 252 23.70 6.84 -1.48
N LEU A 253 24.34 5.71 -1.77
CA LEU A 253 25.47 5.68 -2.70
C LEU A 253 25.04 6.17 -4.12
N SER A 254 23.84 5.81 -4.56
CA SER A 254 23.30 6.31 -5.83
C SER A 254 23.06 7.82 -5.81
N TYR A 255 22.63 8.39 -4.68
CA TYR A 255 22.51 9.83 -4.49
C TYR A 255 23.87 10.54 -4.51
N GLU A 256 24.86 10.01 -3.80
CA GLU A 256 26.21 10.58 -3.69
C GLU A 256 26.94 10.58 -5.02
N THR A 257 26.83 9.49 -5.76
CA THR A 257 27.55 9.29 -7.04
C THR A 257 26.80 9.83 -8.25
N GLY A 258 25.49 10.09 -8.12
CA GLY A 258 24.60 10.40 -9.23
C GLY A 258 24.34 9.21 -10.17
N LEU A 259 24.78 8.01 -9.82
CA LEU A 259 24.69 6.81 -10.65
C LEU A 259 23.45 6.00 -10.33
N TRP A 260 22.49 6.02 -11.22
CA TRP A 260 21.23 5.27 -11.14
C TRP A 260 21.20 4.25 -12.30
N LYS A 261 21.79 3.07 -12.07
CA LYS A 261 21.97 2.05 -13.11
C LYS A 261 20.64 1.41 -13.49
N PRO A 262 20.29 1.37 -14.80
CA PRO A 262 19.15 0.58 -15.25
C PRO A 262 19.41 -0.91 -15.03
N LYS A 263 18.34 -1.67 -14.75
CA LYS A 263 18.41 -3.12 -14.57
C LYS A 263 17.38 -3.79 -15.44
N LYS A 264 17.83 -4.25 -16.62
CA LYS A 264 16.97 -4.91 -17.60
C LYS A 264 16.34 -6.19 -17.05
N SER A 265 15.05 -6.33 -17.19
CA SER A 265 14.26 -7.49 -16.76
C SER A 265 12.98 -7.60 -17.56
N LYS A 266 12.19 -8.65 -17.33
CA LYS A 266 10.84 -8.79 -17.93
C LYS A 266 9.89 -7.66 -17.51
N LEU A 267 10.14 -6.98 -16.39
CA LEU A 267 9.34 -5.84 -15.96
C LEU A 267 9.49 -4.63 -16.88
N CYS A 268 10.53 -4.59 -17.72
CA CYS A 268 10.73 -3.52 -18.68
C CYS A 268 9.60 -3.47 -19.72
N ASP A 269 8.95 -4.60 -20.04
CA ASP A 269 7.86 -4.66 -21.01
C ASP A 269 6.65 -3.80 -20.61
N TRP A 270 6.53 -3.51 -19.31
CA TRP A 270 5.47 -2.67 -18.73
C TRP A 270 5.99 -1.33 -18.15
N CYS A 271 7.25 -1.00 -18.40
CA CYS A 271 7.84 0.24 -17.87
C CYS A 271 7.40 1.45 -18.70
N ALA A 272 6.77 2.42 -18.07
CA ALA A 272 6.33 3.66 -18.72
C ALA A 272 7.49 4.55 -19.23
N HIS A 273 8.71 4.28 -18.78
CA HIS A 273 9.88 5.13 -19.01
C HIS A 273 10.88 4.54 -20.02
N GLN A 274 10.46 3.59 -20.88
CA GLN A 274 11.36 2.97 -21.86
C GLN A 274 12.01 4.00 -22.81
N SER A 275 11.24 5.00 -23.25
CA SER A 275 11.69 6.01 -24.22
C SER A 275 12.87 6.88 -23.73
N ILE A 276 13.03 6.98 -22.41
CA ILE A 276 14.13 7.75 -21.78
C ILE A 276 15.14 6.83 -21.06
N CYS A 277 15.00 5.52 -21.22
CA CYS A 277 15.87 4.56 -20.56
C CYS A 277 17.08 4.19 -21.43
N PRO A 278 18.33 4.24 -20.91
CA PRO A 278 19.53 3.87 -21.67
C PRO A 278 19.52 2.44 -22.22
N GLU A 279 18.84 1.50 -21.55
CA GLU A 279 18.69 0.11 -22.05
C GLU A 279 17.89 0.02 -23.36
N PHE A 280 17.16 1.07 -23.71
CA PHE A 280 16.39 1.19 -24.93
C PHE A 280 16.87 2.35 -25.82
N GLY A 281 18.09 2.87 -25.58
CA GLY A 281 18.70 3.96 -26.35
C GLY A 281 18.21 5.36 -25.98
N GLY A 282 17.40 5.48 -24.91
CA GLY A 282 16.94 6.77 -24.40
C GLY A 282 17.96 7.49 -23.53
N THR A 283 17.67 8.73 -23.19
CA THR A 283 18.49 9.57 -22.29
C THR A 283 17.63 10.02 -21.11
N PRO A 284 18.01 9.66 -19.86
CA PRO A 284 17.33 10.17 -18.68
C PRO A 284 17.42 11.69 -18.57
N PRO A 285 16.41 12.36 -17.98
CA PRO A 285 16.52 13.78 -17.68
C PRO A 285 17.71 14.05 -16.75
N PRO A 286 18.26 15.30 -16.75
CA PRO A 286 19.26 15.66 -15.75
C PRO A 286 18.70 15.49 -14.35
N LEU A 287 19.58 15.13 -13.39
CA LEU A 287 19.15 15.06 -11.97
C LEU A 287 18.62 16.42 -11.54
N PRO A 288 17.50 16.45 -10.80
CA PRO A 288 17.01 17.70 -10.22
C PRO A 288 18.10 18.35 -9.36
N VAL A 289 18.29 19.65 -9.54
CA VAL A 289 19.23 20.42 -8.71
C VAL A 289 18.78 20.24 -7.26
N GLN A 290 19.70 19.77 -6.42
CA GLN A 290 19.43 19.67 -4.97
C GLN A 290 19.34 21.09 -4.44
N VAL A 291 18.12 21.55 -4.15
CA VAL A 291 17.94 22.73 -3.32
C VAL A 291 18.25 22.24 -1.88
N SER A 292 19.36 22.70 -1.34
CA SER A 292 19.67 22.52 0.08
C SER A 292 18.58 23.24 0.89
N ASP A 293 17.83 22.48 1.68
CA ASP A 293 16.88 23.01 2.66
C ASP A 293 17.65 23.66 3.80
#